data_0619da96874736a4e8654216659a22be
#
_entry.id   0619da96874736a4e8654216659a22be
#
_cell.length_a   1.000
_cell.length_b   1.000
_cell.length_c   1.000
_cell.angle_alpha   90.00
_cell.angle_beta   90.00
_cell.angle_gamma   90.00
#
_symmetry.space_group_name_H-M   'P 1'
#
loop_
_entity.id
_entity.type
_entity.pdbx_description
1 polymer ?
#
loop_
_entity_poly.entity_id
_entity_poly.type
_entity_poly.pdbx_seq_one_letter_code
_entity_poly.pdbx_strand_id
1 'polypeptide(L)'
;MAGPGGHGRAKFTTGTRLGTSAGRGWKGLLAERWRHAEGDLGEVQVRDTEVIVMLRGRLHVRRRGDGRLQRCDAVPGTIWLCPKGVYEDMIHLYGEVEESIHLYLPASPLSETALRELDIDPDKLDLHYDGGFHDPLIERIARAIHSEMVDPAPAGKILAETLAAALGVHILRHHSSLAPSSTSLPPARGALDSRRLKRVTEFIDTHLGEDLTIEALANEACLSPFHFARAFKAATGSAPHRYLTDRRIERGKFLIAEGRLPLVDIAHLCGFSSQTHLTRCFRRVAGTTPGAYREGCS
;
A
#
# COMPACT_ATOMS: atom_id res chain seq x y z
N MET A 1 -25.34 -16.81 10.71
CA MET A 1 -24.06 -16.45 10.06
C MET A 1 -24.32 -15.25 9.16
N ALA A 2 -23.77 -14.09 9.45
CA ALA A 2 -23.89 -12.94 8.56
C ALA A 2 -23.13 -13.29 7.26
N GLY A 3 -23.83 -13.23 6.13
CA GLY A 3 -23.23 -13.49 4.81
C GLY A 3 -22.12 -12.47 4.50
N PRO A 4 -21.22 -12.77 3.55
CA PRO A 4 -20.22 -11.82 3.08
C PRO A 4 -20.93 -10.54 2.64
N GLY A 5 -20.55 -9.39 3.15
CA GLY A 5 -21.19 -8.10 2.81
C GLY A 5 -21.48 -7.16 3.97
N GLY A 6 -21.39 -7.63 5.22
CA GLY A 6 -21.51 -6.74 6.39
C GLY A 6 -20.25 -5.93 6.67
N HIS A 7 -19.10 -6.37 6.15
CA HIS A 7 -17.80 -5.80 6.46
C HIS A 7 -17.62 -4.38 5.89
N GLY A 8 -17.84 -4.19 4.60
CA GLY A 8 -17.68 -2.87 3.97
C GLY A 8 -18.58 -1.80 4.57
N ARG A 9 -19.84 -2.12 4.89
CA ARG A 9 -20.76 -1.18 5.56
C ARG A 9 -20.34 -0.83 6.98
N ALA A 10 -19.73 -1.76 7.71
CA ALA A 10 -19.25 -1.50 9.06
C ALA A 10 -17.95 -0.68 9.06
N LYS A 11 -17.10 -0.89 8.03
CA LYS A 11 -15.81 -0.21 7.88
C LYS A 11 -15.96 1.21 7.33
N PHE A 12 -16.87 1.42 6.38
CA PHE A 12 -16.92 2.66 5.60
C PHE A 12 -18.18 3.47 5.93
N THR A 13 -18.23 3.98 7.14
CA THR A 13 -19.36 4.81 7.62
C THR A 13 -19.52 6.12 6.85
N THR A 14 -18.41 6.66 6.30
CA THR A 14 -18.36 7.91 5.51
C THR A 14 -18.30 7.67 4.00
N GLY A 15 -18.16 6.42 3.56
CA GLY A 15 -18.04 6.07 2.15
C GLY A 15 -19.39 5.92 1.46
N THR A 16 -19.40 6.16 0.15
CA THR A 16 -20.56 5.88 -0.73
C THR A 16 -20.27 4.62 -1.54
N ARG A 17 -21.09 3.58 -1.36
CA ARG A 17 -20.98 2.35 -2.15
C ARG A 17 -21.57 2.57 -3.54
N LEU A 18 -20.73 2.48 -4.57
CA LEU A 18 -21.09 2.65 -5.98
C LEU A 18 -21.67 1.38 -6.61
N GLY A 19 -21.37 0.21 -6.04
CA GLY A 19 -21.87 -1.07 -6.53
C GLY A 19 -21.41 -2.24 -5.67
N THR A 20 -22.09 -3.38 -5.82
CA THR A 20 -21.77 -4.62 -5.11
C THR A 20 -22.05 -5.83 -5.99
N SER A 21 -21.27 -6.89 -5.84
CA SER A 21 -21.54 -8.20 -6.43
C SER A 21 -22.47 -9.07 -5.57
N ALA A 22 -22.95 -8.56 -4.42
CA ALA A 22 -23.92 -9.25 -3.59
C ALA A 22 -25.17 -9.57 -4.43
N GLY A 23 -25.61 -10.83 -4.39
CA GLY A 23 -26.74 -11.30 -5.22
C GLY A 23 -26.37 -11.83 -6.61
N ARG A 24 -25.12 -11.69 -7.07
CA ARG A 24 -24.66 -12.29 -8.34
C ARG A 24 -24.35 -13.79 -8.24
N GLY A 25 -24.36 -14.34 -7.02
CA GLY A 25 -24.08 -15.74 -6.75
C GLY A 25 -22.62 -16.15 -7.00
N TRP A 26 -21.68 -15.20 -6.98
CA TRP A 26 -20.25 -15.49 -7.07
C TRP A 26 -19.76 -16.21 -5.82
N LYS A 27 -19.10 -17.34 -6.00
CA LYS A 27 -18.54 -18.10 -4.89
C LYS A 27 -17.10 -17.65 -4.65
N GLY A 28 -16.73 -17.55 -3.37
CA GLY A 28 -15.34 -17.23 -2.97
C GLY A 28 -14.93 -15.78 -3.17
N LEU A 29 -15.83 -14.89 -3.62
CA LEU A 29 -15.57 -13.47 -3.81
C LEU A 29 -16.81 -12.63 -3.54
N LEU A 30 -16.65 -11.59 -2.73
CA LEU A 30 -17.53 -10.43 -2.76
C LEU A 30 -16.71 -9.24 -3.25
N ALA A 31 -17.21 -8.51 -4.25
CA ALA A 31 -16.61 -7.29 -4.75
C ALA A 31 -17.52 -6.10 -4.51
N GLU A 32 -16.98 -5.01 -4.03
CA GLU A 32 -17.70 -3.76 -3.82
C GLU A 32 -16.91 -2.59 -4.41
N ARG A 33 -17.62 -1.63 -5.00
CA ARG A 33 -17.06 -0.38 -5.49
C ARG A 33 -17.43 0.73 -4.53
N TRP A 34 -16.45 1.55 -4.19
CA TRP A 34 -16.61 2.61 -3.20
C TRP A 34 -16.02 3.93 -3.67
N ARG A 35 -16.62 5.01 -3.18
CA ARG A 35 -16.11 6.38 -3.17
C ARG A 35 -15.97 6.81 -1.72
N HIS A 36 -14.89 7.53 -1.39
CA HIS A 36 -14.68 8.06 -0.04
C HIS A 36 -14.35 9.53 -0.13
N ALA A 37 -15.00 10.33 0.72
CA ALA A 37 -14.57 11.69 0.98
C ALA A 37 -13.29 11.68 1.82
N GLU A 38 -12.60 12.81 1.85
CA GLU A 38 -11.51 13.07 2.79
C GLU A 38 -11.97 12.89 4.24
N GLY A 39 -11.14 12.31 5.10
CA GLY A 39 -11.38 12.15 6.53
C GLY A 39 -11.02 10.79 7.09
N ASP A 40 -11.44 10.55 8.32
CA ASP A 40 -11.24 9.29 9.04
C ASP A 40 -12.30 8.26 8.67
N LEU A 41 -11.88 7.03 8.39
CA LEU A 41 -12.78 5.92 8.09
C LEU A 41 -13.21 5.12 9.34
N GLY A 42 -12.66 5.46 10.51
CA GLY A 42 -12.95 4.79 11.78
C GLY A 42 -12.08 3.55 12.03
N GLU A 43 -12.40 2.87 13.13
CA GLU A 43 -11.73 1.65 13.56
C GLU A 43 -12.49 0.42 13.08
N VAL A 44 -11.75 -0.63 12.67
CA VAL A 44 -12.40 -1.86 12.22
C VAL A 44 -11.54 -3.09 12.47
N GLN A 45 -12.20 -4.17 12.86
CA GLN A 45 -11.59 -5.50 12.79
C GLN A 45 -11.95 -6.16 11.46
N VAL A 46 -10.92 -6.49 10.70
CA VAL A 46 -11.06 -7.10 9.37
C VAL A 46 -11.63 -8.53 9.51
N ARG A 47 -12.83 -8.76 8.97
CA ARG A 47 -13.54 -10.05 9.09
C ARG A 47 -13.20 -11.04 7.99
N ASP A 48 -12.92 -10.54 6.79
CA ASP A 48 -12.52 -11.31 5.62
C ASP A 48 -11.24 -10.70 5.07
N THR A 49 -10.34 -11.49 4.51
CA THR A 49 -9.17 -10.94 3.81
C THR A 49 -9.63 -10.03 2.69
N GLU A 50 -9.20 -8.79 2.73
CA GLU A 50 -9.61 -7.72 1.82
C GLU A 50 -8.43 -7.24 0.98
N VAL A 51 -8.64 -7.16 -0.32
CA VAL A 51 -7.74 -6.51 -1.27
C VAL A 51 -8.42 -5.27 -1.82
N ILE A 52 -7.82 -4.11 -1.59
CA ILE A 52 -8.32 -2.84 -2.08
C ILE A 52 -7.43 -2.38 -3.23
N VAL A 53 -8.03 -2.01 -4.35
CA VAL A 53 -7.31 -1.43 -5.48
C VAL A 53 -7.93 -0.09 -5.82
N MET A 54 -7.10 0.94 -5.83
CA MET A 54 -7.52 2.27 -6.25
C MET A 54 -7.67 2.32 -7.76
N LEU A 55 -8.84 2.74 -8.24
CA LEU A 55 -9.16 2.83 -9.66
C LEU A 55 -9.05 4.25 -10.19
N ARG A 56 -9.51 5.24 -9.40
CA ARG A 56 -9.48 6.67 -9.75
C ARG A 56 -9.25 7.54 -8.52
N GLY A 57 -8.61 8.68 -8.74
CA GLY A 57 -8.26 9.66 -7.73
C GLY A 57 -6.77 9.73 -7.47
N ARG A 58 -6.38 10.64 -6.60
CA ARG A 58 -5.01 10.78 -6.07
C ARG A 58 -5.10 11.39 -4.69
N LEU A 59 -4.52 10.72 -3.68
CA LEU A 59 -4.56 11.21 -2.31
C LEU A 59 -3.38 10.65 -1.51
N HIS A 60 -3.14 11.26 -0.35
CA HIS A 60 -2.26 10.66 0.65
C HIS A 60 -3.10 9.81 1.62
N VAL A 61 -2.65 8.60 1.94
CA VAL A 61 -3.30 7.68 2.87
C VAL A 61 -2.39 7.41 4.05
N ARG A 62 -2.94 7.52 5.24
CA ARG A 62 -2.30 7.12 6.49
C ARG A 62 -3.18 6.10 7.19
N ARG A 63 -2.66 4.92 7.45
CA ARG A 63 -3.39 3.88 8.17
C ARG A 63 -2.50 3.15 9.17
N ARG A 64 -3.11 2.58 10.19
CA ARG A 64 -2.44 1.75 11.16
C ARG A 64 -3.28 0.51 11.45
N GLY A 65 -2.63 -0.66 11.39
CA GLY A 65 -3.22 -1.95 11.75
C GLY A 65 -2.22 -2.79 12.51
N ASP A 66 -2.65 -3.42 13.59
CA ASP A 66 -1.82 -4.22 14.50
C ASP A 66 -0.54 -3.48 14.92
N GLY A 67 -0.65 -2.18 15.22
CA GLY A 67 0.45 -1.30 15.61
C GLY A 67 1.38 -0.85 14.48
N ARG A 68 1.22 -1.33 13.25
CA ARG A 68 2.04 -0.96 12.07
C ARG A 68 1.46 0.24 11.36
N LEU A 69 2.16 1.37 11.40
CA LEU A 69 1.78 2.59 10.69
C LEU A 69 2.26 2.52 9.23
N GLN A 70 1.34 2.75 8.31
CA GLN A 70 1.61 2.82 6.86
C GLN A 70 1.19 4.18 6.33
N ARG A 71 1.96 4.70 5.36
CA ARG A 71 1.71 5.96 4.66
C ARG A 71 2.04 5.75 3.19
N CYS A 72 1.18 6.24 2.30
CA CYS A 72 1.45 6.17 0.87
C CYS A 72 0.75 7.30 0.12
N ASP A 73 1.36 7.73 -0.98
CA ASP A 73 0.71 8.55 -1.99
C ASP A 73 0.01 7.61 -2.96
N ALA A 74 -1.30 7.54 -2.85
CA ALA A 74 -2.12 6.63 -3.61
C ALA A 74 -2.47 7.24 -4.98
N VAL A 75 -2.28 6.43 -6.01
CA VAL A 75 -2.64 6.71 -7.40
C VAL A 75 -3.38 5.50 -7.97
N PRO A 76 -4.04 5.59 -9.13
CA PRO A 76 -4.65 4.43 -9.76
C PRO A 76 -3.67 3.24 -9.86
N GLY A 77 -4.12 2.05 -9.44
CA GLY A 77 -3.28 0.85 -9.32
C GLY A 77 -2.61 0.66 -7.96
N THR A 78 -2.69 1.62 -7.03
CA THR A 78 -2.22 1.42 -5.66
C THR A 78 -3.09 0.39 -4.95
N ILE A 79 -2.45 -0.54 -4.22
CA ILE A 79 -3.08 -1.71 -3.60
C ILE A 79 -2.84 -1.69 -2.09
N TRP A 80 -3.85 -2.14 -1.35
CA TRP A 80 -3.78 -2.47 0.07
C TRP A 80 -4.28 -3.90 0.28
N LEU A 81 -3.54 -4.66 1.07
CA LEU A 81 -3.92 -5.99 1.53
C LEU A 81 -4.17 -5.95 3.04
N CYS A 82 -5.37 -6.32 3.43
CA CYS A 82 -5.84 -6.35 4.82
C CYS A 82 -6.21 -7.80 5.16
N PRO A 83 -5.33 -8.56 5.82
CA PRO A 83 -5.64 -9.92 6.25
C PRO A 83 -6.80 -9.97 7.24
N LYS A 84 -7.56 -11.06 7.20
CA LYS A 84 -8.57 -11.35 8.21
C LYS A 84 -7.97 -11.34 9.61
N GLY A 85 -8.66 -10.72 10.56
CA GLY A 85 -8.24 -10.67 11.96
C GLY A 85 -7.43 -9.43 12.34
N VAL A 86 -6.87 -8.71 11.38
CA VAL A 86 -6.16 -7.45 11.64
C VAL A 86 -7.12 -6.42 12.24
N TYR A 87 -6.68 -5.73 13.28
CA TYR A 87 -7.38 -4.59 13.85
C TYR A 87 -6.78 -3.29 13.30
N GLU A 88 -7.53 -2.58 12.46
CA GLU A 88 -7.18 -1.25 11.97
C GLU A 88 -7.77 -0.20 12.93
N ASP A 89 -6.92 0.51 13.63
CA ASP A 89 -7.29 1.52 14.62
C ASP A 89 -7.22 2.95 14.09
N MET A 90 -6.71 3.13 12.86
CA MET A 90 -6.64 4.41 12.19
C MET A 90 -6.57 4.23 10.69
N ILE A 91 -7.48 4.89 9.96
CA ILE A 91 -7.40 5.06 8.52
C ILE A 91 -7.82 6.49 8.21
N HIS A 92 -6.87 7.33 7.79
CA HIS A 92 -7.11 8.71 7.41
C HIS A 92 -6.79 8.95 5.94
N LEU A 93 -7.74 9.52 5.22
CA LEU A 93 -7.64 9.90 3.81
C LEU A 93 -7.44 11.41 3.71
N TYR A 94 -6.31 11.84 3.15
CA TYR A 94 -6.04 13.24 2.83
C TYR A 94 -6.36 13.49 1.35
N GLY A 95 -7.65 13.59 1.06
CA GLY A 95 -8.23 13.77 -0.25
C GLY A 95 -9.29 12.73 -0.59
N GLU A 96 -9.98 12.92 -1.71
CA GLU A 96 -11.08 12.07 -2.15
C GLU A 96 -10.56 10.82 -2.87
N VAL A 97 -11.12 9.65 -2.54
CA VAL A 97 -11.07 8.44 -3.37
C VAL A 97 -12.26 8.48 -4.31
N GLU A 98 -12.04 8.88 -5.56
CA GLU A 98 -13.11 8.93 -6.56
C GLU A 98 -13.71 7.56 -6.84
N GLU A 99 -12.87 6.52 -6.91
CA GLU A 99 -13.31 5.14 -7.02
C GLU A 99 -12.22 4.16 -6.59
N SER A 100 -12.60 3.21 -5.73
CA SER A 100 -11.84 2.01 -5.38
C SER A 100 -12.69 0.76 -5.56
N ILE A 101 -12.04 -0.37 -5.81
CA ILE A 101 -12.67 -1.69 -5.75
C ILE A 101 -12.10 -2.47 -4.57
N HIS A 102 -13.00 -3.05 -3.79
CA HIS A 102 -12.72 -3.87 -2.62
C HIS A 102 -13.11 -5.30 -2.93
N LEU A 103 -12.14 -6.20 -2.84
CA LEU A 103 -12.28 -7.62 -3.11
C LEU A 103 -12.16 -8.36 -1.78
N TYR A 104 -13.28 -8.85 -1.27
CA TYR A 104 -13.33 -9.66 -0.05
C TYR A 104 -13.23 -11.13 -0.43
N LEU A 105 -12.26 -11.82 0.14
CA LEU A 105 -12.00 -13.23 -0.08
C LEU A 105 -12.47 -14.01 1.15
N PRO A 106 -13.72 -14.48 1.17
CA PRO A 106 -14.16 -15.39 2.21
C PRO A 106 -13.43 -16.72 2.04
N ALA A 107 -12.97 -17.27 3.10
CA ALA A 107 -12.50 -18.63 3.36
C ALA A 107 -11.91 -19.51 2.23
N SER A 108 -12.20 -19.34 0.95
CA SER A 108 -11.65 -20.16 -0.14
C SER A 108 -11.00 -19.26 -1.21
N PRO A 109 -9.78 -19.51 -1.65
CA PRO A 109 -8.90 -20.67 -1.43
C PRO A 109 -8.05 -20.62 -0.16
N LEU A 110 -8.27 -19.65 0.70
CA LEU A 110 -7.55 -19.44 1.97
C LEU A 110 -8.21 -20.18 3.15
N SER A 111 -9.15 -21.11 2.88
CA SER A 111 -9.77 -21.92 3.93
C SER A 111 -8.77 -22.90 4.51
N GLU A 112 -8.92 -23.22 5.79
CA GLU A 112 -8.09 -24.23 6.45
C GLU A 112 -8.07 -25.55 5.70
N THR A 113 -9.23 -25.99 5.17
CA THR A 113 -9.34 -27.24 4.38
C THR A 113 -8.48 -27.16 3.11
N ALA A 114 -8.61 -26.06 2.33
CA ALA A 114 -7.83 -25.90 1.11
C ALA A 114 -6.33 -25.78 1.38
N LEU A 115 -5.94 -25.11 2.48
CA LEU A 115 -4.55 -25.00 2.89
C LEU A 115 -3.97 -26.38 3.29
N ARG A 116 -4.71 -27.18 4.06
CA ARG A 116 -4.30 -28.54 4.45
C ARG A 116 -4.19 -29.48 3.24
N GLU A 117 -5.09 -29.37 2.25
CA GLU A 117 -5.00 -30.11 0.99
C GLU A 117 -3.74 -29.75 0.17
N LEU A 118 -3.22 -28.55 0.35
CA LEU A 118 -1.98 -28.06 -0.27
C LEU A 118 -0.73 -28.31 0.61
N ASP A 119 -0.86 -29.09 1.69
CA ASP A 119 0.19 -29.34 2.68
C ASP A 119 0.70 -28.04 3.35
N ILE A 120 -0.20 -27.05 3.50
CA ILE A 120 0.06 -25.78 4.15
C ILE A 120 -0.60 -25.80 5.53
N ASP A 121 0.20 -25.61 6.58
CA ASP A 121 -0.29 -25.49 7.94
C ASP A 121 -0.97 -24.10 8.13
N PRO A 122 -2.30 -24.04 8.31
CA PRO A 122 -3.01 -22.78 8.45
C PRO A 122 -2.53 -21.94 9.66
N ASP A 123 -2.07 -22.58 10.73
CA ASP A 123 -1.64 -21.93 11.97
C ASP A 123 -0.27 -21.24 11.80
N LYS A 124 0.48 -21.62 10.76
CA LYS A 124 1.78 -21.02 10.40
C LYS A 124 1.69 -20.05 9.23
N LEU A 125 0.51 -19.91 8.65
CA LEU A 125 0.29 -18.98 7.54
C LEU A 125 0.03 -17.58 8.07
N ASP A 126 0.96 -16.68 7.82
CA ASP A 126 0.80 -15.25 8.10
C ASP A 126 0.69 -14.48 6.76
N LEU A 127 -0.45 -13.85 6.53
CA LEU A 127 -0.64 -12.95 5.41
C LEU A 127 -0.10 -11.57 5.77
N HIS A 128 0.61 -10.94 4.86
CA HIS A 128 1.19 -9.63 5.12
C HIS A 128 0.12 -8.54 5.14
N TYR A 129 0.08 -7.74 6.21
CA TYR A 129 -0.67 -6.49 6.24
C TYR A 129 0.18 -5.43 5.52
N ASP A 130 -0.08 -5.22 4.24
CA ASP A 130 0.72 -4.34 3.38
C ASP A 130 -0.16 -3.32 2.66
N GLY A 131 0.41 -2.15 2.34
CA GLY A 131 -0.30 -1.11 1.61
C GLY A 131 0.58 -0.09 0.93
N GLY A 132 0.00 0.53 -0.10
CA GLY A 132 0.73 1.47 -0.93
C GLY A 132 1.66 0.79 -1.94
N PHE A 133 1.43 -0.48 -2.26
CA PHE A 133 2.22 -1.22 -3.23
C PHE A 133 1.51 -1.36 -4.58
N HIS A 134 2.24 -1.81 -5.59
CA HIS A 134 1.75 -2.12 -6.92
C HIS A 134 2.03 -3.58 -7.26
N ASP A 135 1.03 -4.28 -7.77
CA ASP A 135 1.13 -5.64 -8.29
C ASP A 135 0.31 -5.74 -9.58
N PRO A 136 0.96 -5.93 -10.73
CA PRO A 136 0.29 -5.91 -12.04
C PRO A 136 -0.77 -7.01 -12.19
N LEU A 137 -0.61 -8.17 -11.52
CA LEU A 137 -1.59 -9.25 -11.61
C LEU A 137 -2.83 -8.93 -10.77
N ILE A 138 -2.65 -8.47 -9.53
CA ILE A 138 -3.75 -8.04 -8.67
C ILE A 138 -4.55 -6.91 -9.33
N GLU A 139 -3.85 -5.91 -9.89
CA GLU A 139 -4.51 -4.79 -10.59
C GLU A 139 -5.35 -5.28 -11.78
N ARG A 140 -4.80 -6.16 -12.62
CA ARG A 140 -5.53 -6.71 -13.78
C ARG A 140 -6.74 -7.52 -13.36
N ILE A 141 -6.62 -8.35 -12.32
CA ILE A 141 -7.73 -9.12 -11.75
C ILE A 141 -8.82 -8.17 -11.25
N ALA A 142 -8.45 -7.15 -10.48
CA ALA A 142 -9.39 -6.17 -9.93
C ALA A 142 -10.14 -5.42 -11.04
N ARG A 143 -9.45 -4.99 -12.10
CA ARG A 143 -10.06 -4.32 -13.26
C ARG A 143 -11.00 -5.25 -14.03
N ALA A 144 -10.66 -6.53 -14.20
CA ALA A 144 -11.52 -7.49 -14.86
C ALA A 144 -12.80 -7.74 -14.04
N ILE A 145 -12.68 -7.88 -12.72
CA ILE A 145 -13.83 -8.02 -11.82
C ILE A 145 -14.68 -6.73 -11.82
N HIS A 146 -14.04 -5.54 -11.84
CA HIS A 146 -14.73 -4.26 -11.96
C HIS A 146 -15.54 -4.19 -13.26
N SER A 147 -14.94 -4.55 -14.40
CA SER A 147 -15.63 -4.58 -15.70
C SER A 147 -16.86 -5.47 -15.66
N GLU A 148 -16.73 -6.67 -15.07
CA GLU A 148 -17.82 -7.62 -14.93
C GLU A 148 -18.93 -7.12 -13.97
N MET A 149 -18.58 -6.28 -12.99
CA MET A 149 -19.58 -5.62 -12.14
C MET A 149 -20.36 -4.53 -12.86
N VAL A 150 -19.72 -3.83 -13.80
CA VAL A 150 -20.34 -2.72 -14.56
C VAL A 150 -21.14 -3.23 -15.73
N ASP A 151 -20.56 -4.15 -16.52
CA ASP A 151 -21.15 -4.74 -17.73
C ASP A 151 -21.06 -6.27 -17.68
N PRO A 152 -22.07 -6.94 -17.09
CA PRO A 152 -22.04 -8.39 -16.90
C PRO A 152 -22.11 -9.18 -18.20
N ALA A 153 -21.16 -10.11 -18.38
CA ALA A 153 -21.16 -11.06 -19.49
C ALA A 153 -21.83 -12.41 -19.12
N PRO A 154 -22.31 -13.18 -20.10
CA PRO A 154 -22.92 -14.50 -19.83
C PRO A 154 -22.04 -15.48 -19.05
N ALA A 155 -20.71 -15.44 -19.23
CA ALA A 155 -19.74 -16.25 -18.52
C ALA A 155 -19.14 -15.56 -17.29
N GLY A 156 -19.63 -14.37 -16.92
CA GLY A 156 -19.02 -13.50 -15.91
C GLY A 156 -18.89 -14.13 -14.53
N LYS A 157 -19.85 -14.97 -14.15
CA LYS A 157 -19.75 -15.72 -12.88
C LYS A 157 -18.53 -16.64 -12.86
N ILE A 158 -18.31 -17.41 -13.92
CA ILE A 158 -17.17 -18.34 -14.03
C ILE A 158 -15.87 -17.54 -14.02
N LEU A 159 -15.83 -16.45 -14.76
CA LEU A 159 -14.68 -15.54 -14.79
C LEU A 159 -14.34 -15.00 -13.41
N ALA A 160 -15.32 -14.45 -12.70
CA ALA A 160 -15.12 -13.88 -11.37
C ALA A 160 -14.64 -14.92 -10.35
N GLU A 161 -15.21 -16.12 -10.35
CA GLU A 161 -14.81 -17.22 -9.46
C GLU A 161 -13.39 -17.72 -9.79
N THR A 162 -13.03 -17.81 -11.06
CA THR A 162 -11.67 -18.18 -11.49
C THR A 162 -10.65 -17.12 -11.08
N LEU A 163 -10.97 -15.85 -11.29
CA LEU A 163 -10.11 -14.74 -10.89
C LEU A 163 -9.94 -14.65 -9.38
N ALA A 164 -11.00 -14.94 -8.61
CA ALA A 164 -10.91 -15.01 -7.15
C ALA A 164 -9.96 -16.11 -6.68
N ALA A 165 -10.03 -17.29 -7.29
CA ALA A 165 -9.10 -18.37 -6.98
C ALA A 165 -7.66 -18.02 -7.34
N ALA A 166 -7.45 -17.44 -8.53
CA ALA A 166 -6.13 -16.98 -8.96
C ALA A 166 -5.56 -15.88 -8.03
N LEU A 167 -6.39 -14.93 -7.60
CA LEU A 167 -6.01 -13.90 -6.65
C LEU A 167 -5.58 -14.48 -5.31
N GLY A 168 -6.36 -15.42 -4.76
CA GLY A 168 -6.02 -16.08 -3.50
C GLY A 168 -4.69 -16.85 -3.56
N VAL A 169 -4.47 -17.63 -4.62
CA VAL A 169 -3.19 -18.33 -4.82
C VAL A 169 -2.03 -17.35 -4.99
N HIS A 170 -2.24 -16.25 -5.70
CA HIS A 170 -1.22 -15.22 -5.88
C HIS A 170 -0.84 -14.55 -4.55
N ILE A 171 -1.84 -14.22 -3.72
CA ILE A 171 -1.61 -13.67 -2.38
C ILE A 171 -0.83 -14.65 -1.52
N LEU A 172 -1.19 -15.93 -1.49
CA LEU A 172 -0.45 -16.96 -0.75
C LEU A 172 1.01 -17.02 -1.17
N ARG A 173 1.28 -16.95 -2.47
CA ARG A 173 2.64 -17.11 -3.00
C ARG A 173 3.52 -15.86 -2.85
N HIS A 174 2.96 -14.68 -2.80
CA HIS A 174 3.72 -13.42 -2.90
C HIS A 174 3.51 -12.47 -1.71
N HIS A 175 2.43 -12.65 -0.94
CA HIS A 175 2.04 -11.75 0.14
C HIS A 175 1.77 -12.49 1.46
N SER A 176 2.43 -13.64 1.68
CA SER A 176 2.34 -14.40 2.92
C SER A 176 3.71 -14.91 3.39
N SER A 177 3.73 -15.53 4.57
CA SER A 177 4.91 -16.22 5.09
C SER A 177 5.39 -17.40 4.22
N LEU A 178 4.54 -17.88 3.31
CA LEU A 178 4.88 -18.88 2.31
C LEU A 178 5.53 -18.27 1.07
N ALA A 179 5.49 -16.96 0.93
CA ALA A 179 6.23 -16.32 -0.14
C ALA A 179 7.66 -16.84 -0.08
N PRO A 180 8.15 -17.55 -1.11
CA PRO A 180 9.51 -18.03 -1.11
C PRO A 180 10.37 -16.83 -0.76
N SER A 181 11.26 -17.00 0.23
CA SER A 181 12.22 -15.96 0.60
C SER A 181 12.86 -15.49 -0.69
N SER A 182 12.22 -14.51 -1.31
CA SER A 182 12.53 -13.92 -2.63
C SER A 182 13.23 -14.89 -3.61
N THR A 183 12.44 -15.81 -4.22
CA THR A 183 12.71 -16.12 -5.61
C THR A 183 11.92 -15.15 -6.48
N SER A 184 12.14 -13.84 -6.26
CA SER A 184 12.10 -12.90 -7.35
C SER A 184 12.95 -13.48 -8.47
N LEU A 185 12.54 -13.34 -9.72
CA LEU A 185 13.48 -13.31 -10.86
C LEU A 185 14.81 -12.78 -10.33
N PRO A 186 15.93 -13.52 -10.54
CA PRO A 186 17.19 -13.16 -9.88
C PRO A 186 17.36 -11.65 -10.02
N PRO A 187 17.52 -10.93 -8.91
CA PRO A 187 17.57 -9.48 -8.94
C PRO A 187 18.57 -9.12 -10.02
N ALA A 188 18.21 -8.18 -10.88
CA ALA A 188 19.11 -7.78 -11.97
C ALA A 188 20.52 -7.75 -11.38
N ARG A 189 21.46 -8.54 -11.93
CA ARG A 189 22.73 -8.89 -11.28
C ARG A 189 23.28 -7.72 -10.48
N GLY A 190 23.28 -7.83 -9.15
CA GLY A 190 23.71 -6.78 -8.22
C GLY A 190 22.61 -5.93 -7.59
N ALA A 191 21.30 -6.19 -7.73
CA ALA A 191 20.25 -5.49 -6.99
C ALA A 191 20.09 -6.02 -5.55
N LEU A 192 19.56 -5.19 -4.64
CA LEU A 192 19.17 -5.62 -3.31
C LEU A 192 17.98 -6.60 -3.41
N ASP A 193 18.02 -7.68 -2.65
CA ASP A 193 16.85 -8.54 -2.47
C ASP A 193 15.73 -7.79 -1.73
N SER A 194 14.49 -8.25 -1.91
CA SER A 194 13.30 -7.57 -1.38
C SER A 194 13.33 -7.40 0.15
N ARG A 195 13.92 -8.33 0.88
CA ARG A 195 14.03 -8.28 2.35
C ARG A 195 15.01 -7.21 2.81
N ARG A 196 16.18 -7.13 2.18
CA ARG A 196 17.16 -6.08 2.46
C ARG A 196 16.64 -4.73 2.02
N LEU A 197 15.99 -4.65 0.86
CA LEU A 197 15.38 -3.42 0.38
C LEU A 197 14.31 -2.93 1.35
N LYS A 198 13.39 -3.80 1.78
CA LYS A 198 12.33 -3.46 2.76
C LYS A 198 12.95 -2.93 4.05
N ARG A 199 13.94 -3.63 4.62
CA ARG A 199 14.61 -3.21 5.85
C ARG A 199 15.25 -1.84 5.73
N VAL A 200 15.96 -1.59 4.63
CA VAL A 200 16.61 -0.28 4.38
C VAL A 200 15.57 0.83 4.18
N THR A 201 14.48 0.58 3.45
CA THR A 201 13.45 1.60 3.24
C THR A 201 12.68 1.90 4.52
N GLU A 202 12.38 0.90 5.34
CA GLU A 202 11.79 1.07 6.68
C GLU A 202 12.73 1.87 7.60
N PHE A 203 14.02 1.56 7.58
CA PHE A 203 15.03 2.32 8.32
C PHE A 203 15.09 3.78 7.87
N ILE A 204 15.10 4.06 6.57
CA ILE A 204 15.03 5.43 6.02
C ILE A 204 13.78 6.14 6.54
N ASP A 205 12.60 5.52 6.44
CA ASP A 205 11.33 6.14 6.80
C ASP A 205 11.22 6.46 8.29
N THR A 206 11.82 5.62 9.13
CA THR A 206 11.84 5.83 10.58
C THR A 206 12.79 6.96 10.99
N HIS A 207 13.91 7.15 10.26
CA HIS A 207 14.98 8.08 10.62
C HIS A 207 15.09 9.28 9.66
N LEU A 208 14.01 9.64 8.94
CA LEU A 208 14.03 10.72 7.92
C LEU A 208 14.53 12.08 8.46
N GLY A 209 14.29 12.37 9.74
CA GLY A 209 14.73 13.61 10.39
C GLY A 209 16.19 13.61 10.84
N GLU A 210 16.88 12.48 10.76
CA GLU A 210 18.26 12.32 11.23
C GLU A 210 19.28 12.46 10.09
N ASP A 211 20.56 12.58 10.45
CA ASP A 211 21.65 12.60 9.46
C ASP A 211 21.96 11.18 8.99
N LEU A 212 21.20 10.73 7.97
CA LEU A 212 21.38 9.41 7.37
C LEU A 212 22.52 9.40 6.37
N THR A 213 23.61 8.73 6.72
CA THR A 213 24.76 8.54 5.83
C THR A 213 24.62 7.31 4.95
N ILE A 214 25.37 7.26 3.85
CA ILE A 214 25.39 6.09 2.95
C ILE A 214 25.95 4.85 3.68
N GLU A 215 26.86 5.06 4.63
CA GLU A 215 27.45 4.01 5.47
C GLU A 215 26.40 3.40 6.39
N ALA A 216 25.55 4.21 7.03
CA ALA A 216 24.46 3.73 7.87
C ALA A 216 23.48 2.86 7.08
N LEU A 217 23.09 3.32 5.90
CA LEU A 217 22.19 2.58 5.01
C LEU A 217 22.83 1.29 4.46
N ALA A 218 24.11 1.32 4.16
CA ALA A 218 24.87 0.16 3.70
C ALA A 218 25.02 -0.90 4.80
N ASN A 219 25.25 -0.47 6.04
CA ASN A 219 25.32 -1.36 7.22
C ASN A 219 23.96 -2.04 7.44
N GLU A 220 22.86 -1.31 7.29
CA GLU A 220 21.51 -1.88 7.39
C GLU A 220 21.26 -2.96 6.32
N ALA A 221 21.85 -2.80 5.13
CA ALA A 221 21.80 -3.79 4.07
C ALA A 221 22.85 -4.92 4.23
N CYS A 222 23.75 -4.86 5.21
CA CYS A 222 24.92 -5.73 5.34
C CYS A 222 25.80 -5.73 4.07
N LEU A 223 26.07 -4.54 3.51
CA LEU A 223 26.88 -4.33 2.31
C LEU A 223 27.91 -3.23 2.53
N SER A 224 28.97 -3.20 1.69
CA SER A 224 29.81 -2.02 1.61
C SER A 224 29.05 -0.85 0.94
N PRO A 225 29.39 0.44 1.25
CA PRO A 225 28.74 1.61 0.67
C PRO A 225 28.67 1.59 -0.86
N PHE A 226 29.73 1.16 -1.51
CA PHE A 226 29.81 1.06 -2.97
C PHE A 226 28.84 0.00 -3.53
N HIS A 227 28.84 -1.20 -2.95
CA HIS A 227 27.93 -2.27 -3.36
C HIS A 227 26.47 -1.92 -3.06
N PHE A 228 26.22 -1.30 -1.90
CA PHE A 228 24.89 -0.83 -1.52
C PHE A 228 24.34 0.18 -2.53
N ALA A 229 25.09 1.22 -2.88
CA ALA A 229 24.64 2.27 -3.80
C ALA A 229 24.22 1.70 -5.16
N ARG A 230 24.98 0.74 -5.71
CA ARG A 230 24.66 0.06 -6.96
C ARG A 230 23.42 -0.83 -6.81
N ALA A 231 23.38 -1.65 -5.77
CA ALA A 231 22.33 -2.61 -5.53
C ALA A 231 21.00 -1.92 -5.23
N PHE A 232 21.01 -0.83 -4.45
CA PHE A 232 19.86 -0.01 -4.15
C PHE A 232 19.30 0.68 -5.40
N LYS A 233 20.19 1.28 -6.23
CA LYS A 233 19.77 1.89 -7.49
C LYS A 233 19.19 0.85 -8.46
N ALA A 234 19.76 -0.34 -8.53
CA ALA A 234 19.23 -1.41 -9.36
C ALA A 234 17.84 -1.90 -8.88
N ALA A 235 17.58 -1.88 -7.56
CA ALA A 235 16.31 -2.29 -6.97
C ALA A 235 15.21 -1.21 -7.04
N THR A 236 15.57 0.08 -6.87
CA THR A 236 14.61 1.20 -6.75
C THR A 236 14.54 2.11 -7.98
N GLY A 237 15.48 1.97 -8.91
CA GLY A 237 15.65 2.90 -10.01
C GLY A 237 16.32 4.23 -9.64
N SER A 238 16.53 4.52 -8.34
CA SER A 238 17.06 5.78 -7.81
C SER A 238 18.29 5.56 -6.94
N ALA A 239 19.26 6.49 -7.03
CA ALA A 239 20.38 6.48 -6.10
C ALA A 239 19.90 6.74 -4.65
N PRO A 240 20.55 6.15 -3.61
CA PRO A 240 20.11 6.24 -2.22
C PRO A 240 19.87 7.67 -1.74
N HIS A 241 20.80 8.59 -2.03
CA HIS A 241 20.66 9.99 -1.64
C HIS A 241 19.46 10.70 -2.31
N ARG A 242 19.19 10.38 -3.57
CA ARG A 242 18.00 10.91 -4.27
C ARG A 242 16.72 10.36 -3.65
N TYR A 243 16.68 9.07 -3.43
CA TYR A 243 15.55 8.40 -2.78
C TYR A 243 15.26 9.02 -1.40
N LEU A 244 16.29 9.18 -0.55
CA LEU A 244 16.17 9.83 0.76
C LEU A 244 15.63 11.27 0.64
N THR A 245 16.16 12.05 -0.32
CA THR A 245 15.69 13.42 -0.57
C THR A 245 14.22 13.44 -0.98
N ASP A 246 13.80 12.55 -1.87
CA ASP A 246 12.42 12.45 -2.33
C ASP A 246 11.49 12.09 -1.17
N ARG A 247 11.88 11.14 -0.31
CA ARG A 247 11.12 10.77 0.91
C ARG A 247 11.02 11.93 1.90
N ARG A 248 12.10 12.70 2.12
CA ARG A 248 12.11 13.89 2.96
C ARG A 248 11.19 14.99 2.43
N ILE A 249 11.15 15.18 1.10
CA ILE A 249 10.25 16.15 0.47
C ILE A 249 8.78 15.71 0.61
N GLU A 250 8.47 14.43 0.44
CA GLU A 250 7.10 13.94 0.68
C GLU A 250 6.64 14.17 2.12
N ARG A 251 7.50 13.91 3.11
CA ARG A 251 7.22 14.28 4.50
C ARG A 251 7.03 15.79 4.67
N GLY A 252 7.86 16.59 3.97
CA GLY A 252 7.77 18.06 3.99
C GLY A 252 6.43 18.57 3.43
N LYS A 253 5.95 18.02 2.31
CA LYS A 253 4.64 18.35 1.74
C LYS A 253 3.51 18.13 2.75
N PHE A 254 3.56 17.01 3.44
CA PHE A 254 2.59 16.69 4.49
C PHE A 254 2.58 17.75 5.61
N LEU A 255 3.75 18.03 6.19
CA LEU A 255 3.86 19.01 7.29
C LEU A 255 3.51 20.44 6.85
N ILE A 256 3.75 20.79 5.58
CA ILE A 256 3.37 22.09 5.01
C ILE A 256 1.85 22.19 4.86
N ALA A 257 1.20 21.13 4.38
CA ALA A 257 -0.25 21.09 4.22
C ALA A 257 -1.00 21.14 5.57
N GLU A 258 -0.43 20.58 6.65
CA GLU A 258 -0.97 20.74 8.02
C GLU A 258 -0.97 22.20 8.50
N GLY A 259 -0.18 23.08 7.91
CA GLY A 259 -0.18 24.52 8.17
C GLY A 259 0.32 24.98 9.54
N ARG A 260 0.67 24.03 10.43
CA ARG A 260 0.91 24.28 11.86
C ARG A 260 2.33 24.76 12.20
N LEU A 261 3.31 24.51 11.34
CA LEU A 261 4.71 24.70 11.64
C LEU A 261 5.37 25.72 10.71
N PRO A 262 6.33 26.53 11.20
CA PRO A 262 7.20 27.33 10.37
C PRO A 262 8.03 26.48 9.40
N LEU A 263 8.37 27.01 8.22
CA LEU A 263 9.14 26.27 7.22
C LEU A 263 10.54 25.89 7.71
N VAL A 264 11.12 26.65 8.63
CA VAL A 264 12.41 26.33 9.24
C VAL A 264 12.33 25.07 10.09
N ASP A 265 11.26 24.92 10.88
CA ASP A 265 11.06 23.75 11.73
C ASP A 265 10.75 22.51 10.88
N ILE A 266 9.95 22.68 9.82
CA ILE A 266 9.69 21.59 8.84
C ILE A 266 10.99 21.13 8.18
N ALA A 267 11.90 22.06 7.85
CA ALA A 267 13.20 21.70 7.29
C ALA A 267 13.97 20.76 8.23
N HIS A 268 14.07 21.11 9.50
CA HIS A 268 14.77 20.31 10.51
C HIS A 268 14.07 18.96 10.77
N LEU A 269 12.74 18.96 10.92
CA LEU A 269 11.95 17.73 11.11
C LEU A 269 12.04 16.75 9.93
N CYS A 270 12.33 17.26 8.73
CA CYS A 270 12.55 16.46 7.53
C CYS A 270 14.04 16.14 7.29
N GLY A 271 14.94 16.49 8.20
CA GLY A 271 16.37 16.18 8.08
C GLY A 271 17.15 17.06 7.10
N PHE A 272 16.62 18.25 6.76
CA PHE A 272 17.38 19.25 5.99
C PHE A 272 18.19 20.16 6.93
N SER A 273 19.41 20.45 6.55
CA SER A 273 20.31 21.32 7.34
C SER A 273 19.85 22.79 7.44
N SER A 274 18.93 23.22 6.56
CA SER A 274 18.39 24.57 6.57
C SER A 274 17.11 24.68 5.72
N GLN A 275 16.32 25.72 5.97
CA GLN A 275 15.15 26.07 5.14
C GLN A 275 15.54 26.30 3.66
N THR A 276 16.71 26.89 3.42
CA THR A 276 17.23 27.13 2.06
C THR A 276 17.49 25.82 1.34
N HIS A 277 18.02 24.81 2.04
CA HIS A 277 18.24 23.49 1.48
C HIS A 277 16.91 22.78 1.19
N LEU A 278 15.96 22.82 2.11
CA LEU A 278 14.60 22.34 1.87
C LEU A 278 14.00 23.00 0.63
N THR A 279 14.00 24.33 0.53
CA THR A 279 13.41 25.09 -0.58
C THR A 279 13.99 24.68 -1.93
N ARG A 280 15.30 24.52 -2.01
CA ARG A 280 16.00 24.08 -3.24
C ARG A 280 15.58 22.68 -3.64
N CYS A 281 15.57 21.74 -2.70
CA CYS A 281 15.19 20.35 -2.96
C CYS A 281 13.68 20.24 -3.30
N PHE A 282 12.85 20.97 -2.57
CA PHE A 282 11.39 20.98 -2.78
C PHE A 282 11.04 21.52 -4.18
N ARG A 283 11.67 22.61 -4.61
CA ARG A 283 11.45 23.15 -5.96
C ARG A 283 11.87 22.17 -7.05
N ARG A 284 12.97 21.45 -6.84
CA ARG A 284 13.46 20.44 -7.79
C ARG A 284 12.51 19.25 -7.91
N VAL A 285 11.89 18.79 -6.80
CA VAL A 285 11.05 17.59 -6.75
C VAL A 285 9.58 17.92 -7.02
N ALA A 286 9.05 18.99 -6.41
CA ALA A 286 7.64 19.38 -6.49
C ALA A 286 7.33 20.45 -7.55
N GLY A 287 8.34 21.02 -8.20
CA GLY A 287 8.17 22.06 -9.24
C GLY A 287 7.82 23.46 -8.69
N THR A 288 7.56 23.59 -7.39
CA THR A 288 7.15 24.85 -6.74
C THR A 288 7.91 25.06 -5.43
N THR A 289 7.79 26.24 -4.80
CA THR A 289 8.40 26.49 -3.50
C THR A 289 7.52 26.00 -2.35
N PRO A 290 8.09 25.68 -1.16
CA PRO A 290 7.31 25.31 0.03
C PRO A 290 6.27 26.36 0.40
N GLY A 291 6.56 27.67 0.24
CA GLY A 291 5.63 28.76 0.52
C GLY A 291 4.44 28.75 -0.44
N ALA A 292 4.70 28.70 -1.75
CA ALA A 292 3.64 28.65 -2.76
C ALA A 292 2.81 27.34 -2.65
N TYR A 293 3.45 26.22 -2.25
CA TYR A 293 2.74 24.98 -2.00
C TYR A 293 1.76 25.11 -0.82
N ARG A 294 2.18 25.81 0.27
CA ARG A 294 1.32 26.09 1.42
C ARG A 294 0.10 26.94 1.06
N GLU A 295 0.32 28.02 0.28
CA GLU A 295 -0.75 28.87 -0.20
C GLU A 295 -1.77 28.12 -1.07
N GLY A 296 -1.32 27.17 -1.85
CA GLY A 296 -2.20 26.31 -2.67
C GLY A 296 -2.93 25.22 -1.89
N CYS A 297 -2.57 24.96 -0.62
CA CYS A 297 -3.25 24.01 0.27
C CYS A 297 -4.25 24.69 1.23
N SER A 298 -4.21 26.02 1.33
CA SER A 298 -5.11 26.87 2.13
C SER A 298 -6.32 27.27 1.33
#